data_2f6e216b43ed37edddece975ace08324
#
_entry.id   2f6e216b43ed37edddece975ace08324
#
_cell.length_a   1.000
_cell.length_b   1.000
_cell.length_c   1.000
_cell.angle_alpha   90.00
_cell.angle_beta   90.00
_cell.angle_gamma   90.00
#
_symmetry.space_group_name_H-M   'P 1'
#
loop_
_entity.id
_entity.type
_entity.pdbx_description
1 polymer ?
#
loop_
_entity_poly.entity_id
_entity_poly.type
_entity_poly.pdbx_seq_one_letter_code
_entity_poly.pdbx_strand_id
1 'polypeptide(L)'
;GYQYYSYLEDGDYNMEWWDPKGQTFFWRDDIYNTFYFQEGVNSIYTILSHTWKNLEAQAGVRGEHTHTVLRSSVEGADRTKNRFEFFPSVHLGYTFPNEHRLLASYSRRTTRPQLFYMEPYITYRDFYTAEIGNPDIRPEYINSFELNYRKNFGENTVSATAFHRYRKDKIERLRVPYSAGVTLDSMANVGHDYSTGIELSVSLHPVRWWNTTVNGNVYHYKVKNEQAAGGNTTSSTNYDILWNNLFNLGKYTRIQLDGSFVGPSVTTQGRTDAYWYANVAVRQQLCNRKLTATLAFRDIFRSAKYISDIQTADLRSLTRIKPKYPQITLTLSWTFNSFKAKSTQAKEDRSEMFEGIKH
;
A
#
# COMPACT_ATOMS: atom_id res chain seq x y z
N GLY A 1 22.84 0.90 -14.16
CA GLY A 1 23.09 0.09 -12.98
C GLY A 1 22.56 -1.33 -13.13
N TYR A 2 23.00 -2.22 -12.26
CA TYR A 2 22.56 -3.61 -12.15
C TYR A 2 22.08 -3.85 -10.71
N GLN A 3 21.02 -4.65 -10.55
CA GLN A 3 20.49 -5.06 -9.25
C GLN A 3 20.05 -6.52 -9.33
N TYR A 4 20.43 -7.30 -8.33
CA TYR A 4 19.91 -8.66 -8.12
C TYR A 4 19.12 -8.68 -6.81
N TYR A 5 17.96 -9.32 -6.85
CA TYR A 5 17.13 -9.60 -5.68
C TYR A 5 16.79 -11.09 -5.68
N SER A 6 16.85 -11.73 -4.52
CA SER A 6 16.43 -13.12 -4.34
C SER A 6 15.56 -13.22 -3.09
N TYR A 7 14.49 -13.97 -3.21
CA TYR A 7 13.60 -14.33 -2.12
C TYR A 7 13.40 -15.85 -2.15
N LEU A 8 13.46 -16.46 -0.97
CA LEU A 8 13.26 -17.89 -0.78
C LEU A 8 12.41 -18.08 0.47
N GLU A 9 11.40 -18.93 0.36
CA GLU A 9 10.58 -19.36 1.47
C GLU A 9 10.30 -20.86 1.34
N ASP A 10 10.42 -21.57 2.44
CA ASP A 10 10.13 -22.97 2.59
C ASP A 10 9.30 -23.15 3.87
N GLY A 11 8.19 -23.84 3.78
CA GLY A 11 7.27 -23.96 4.88
C GLY A 11 6.31 -25.13 4.72
N ASP A 12 5.62 -25.40 5.80
CA ASP A 12 4.55 -26.36 5.85
C ASP A 12 3.29 -25.77 6.49
N TYR A 13 2.16 -26.27 6.06
CA TYR A 13 0.87 -25.97 6.65
C TYR A 13 0.29 -27.24 7.25
N ASN A 14 -0.08 -27.17 8.52
CA ASN A 14 -0.76 -28.22 9.23
C ASN A 14 -1.87 -27.65 10.11
N MET A 15 -2.78 -28.51 10.56
CA MET A 15 -3.86 -28.13 11.45
C MET A 15 -4.10 -29.24 12.49
N GLU A 16 -4.25 -28.83 13.73
CA GLU A 16 -4.73 -29.67 14.80
C GLU A 16 -6.15 -29.30 15.19
N TRP A 17 -6.99 -30.28 15.33
CA TRP A 17 -8.36 -30.09 15.79
C TRP A 17 -8.51 -30.58 17.23
N TRP A 18 -9.22 -29.80 18.03
CA TRP A 18 -9.57 -30.20 19.38
C TRP A 18 -10.70 -31.20 19.38
N ASP A 19 -10.48 -32.42 19.97
CA ASP A 19 -11.54 -33.41 20.27
C ASP A 19 -12.10 -33.14 21.68
N PRO A 20 -13.34 -32.62 21.79
CA PRO A 20 -13.95 -32.37 23.12
C PRO A 20 -14.19 -33.66 23.93
N LYS A 21 -14.32 -34.81 23.29
CA LYS A 21 -14.55 -36.12 23.95
C LYS A 21 -13.26 -36.68 24.49
N GLY A 22 -12.21 -36.68 23.66
CA GLY A 22 -10.89 -37.14 24.05
C GLY A 22 -10.08 -36.14 24.86
N GLN A 23 -10.51 -34.88 24.95
CA GLN A 23 -9.79 -33.75 25.58
C GLN A 23 -8.33 -33.65 25.10
N THR A 24 -8.12 -33.84 23.80
CA THR A 24 -6.82 -33.80 23.17
C THR A 24 -6.90 -33.19 21.79
N PHE A 25 -5.76 -32.70 21.30
CA PHE A 25 -5.61 -32.29 19.91
C PHE A 25 -5.22 -33.50 19.06
N PHE A 26 -5.75 -33.56 17.85
CA PHE A 26 -5.35 -34.57 16.85
C PHE A 26 -5.00 -33.88 15.54
N TRP A 27 -3.99 -34.41 14.88
CA TRP A 27 -3.51 -33.97 13.59
C TRP A 27 -4.51 -34.29 12.48
N ARG A 28 -4.58 -33.37 11.52
CA ARG A 28 -5.33 -33.54 10.29
C ARG A 28 -4.36 -33.79 9.14
N ASP A 29 -3.89 -35.05 9.01
CA ASP A 29 -2.96 -35.45 7.95
C ASP A 29 -3.50 -35.16 6.55
N ASP A 30 -4.82 -35.15 6.38
CA ASP A 30 -5.50 -34.85 5.12
C ASP A 30 -5.36 -33.39 4.67
N ILE A 31 -4.89 -32.48 5.54
CA ILE A 31 -4.65 -31.07 5.24
C ILE A 31 -3.19 -30.65 5.47
N TYR A 32 -2.30 -31.63 5.69
CA TYR A 32 -0.86 -31.35 5.72
C TYR A 32 -0.35 -31.04 4.31
N ASN A 33 0.28 -29.87 4.13
CA ASN A 33 0.85 -29.46 2.85
C ASN A 33 2.22 -28.83 3.06
N THR A 34 3.12 -29.06 2.10
CA THR A 34 4.42 -28.40 2.04
C THR A 34 4.47 -27.46 0.86
N PHE A 35 5.27 -26.44 1.01
CA PHE A 35 5.39 -25.37 0.02
C PHE A 35 6.83 -24.85 -0.03
N TYR A 36 7.38 -24.76 -1.23
CA TYR A 36 8.67 -24.15 -1.52
C TYR A 36 8.51 -23.08 -2.59
N PHE A 37 9.02 -21.90 -2.32
CA PHE A 37 9.00 -20.79 -3.26
C PHE A 37 10.37 -20.13 -3.37
N GLN A 38 10.82 -19.91 -4.59
CA GLN A 38 12.01 -19.16 -4.89
C GLN A 38 11.73 -18.16 -6.02
N GLU A 39 12.10 -16.90 -5.80
CA GLU A 39 12.07 -15.87 -6.82
C GLU A 39 13.44 -15.20 -6.92
N GLY A 40 13.99 -15.15 -8.14
CA GLY A 40 15.20 -14.43 -8.48
C GLY A 40 14.91 -13.35 -9.51
N VAL A 41 15.29 -12.11 -9.25
CA VAL A 41 15.08 -10.97 -10.16
C VAL A 41 16.42 -10.33 -10.50
N ASN A 42 16.80 -10.42 -11.76
CA ASN A 42 17.96 -9.72 -12.33
C ASN A 42 17.47 -8.47 -13.07
N SER A 43 18.04 -7.32 -12.76
CA SER A 43 17.60 -6.05 -13.32
C SER A 43 18.77 -5.23 -13.83
N ILE A 44 18.62 -4.68 -15.04
CA ILE A 44 19.54 -3.71 -15.62
C ILE A 44 18.75 -2.44 -15.86
N TYR A 45 19.30 -1.29 -15.50
CA TYR A 45 18.63 -0.02 -15.69
C TYR A 45 19.58 1.10 -16.08
N THR A 46 19.05 2.05 -16.85
CA THR A 46 19.70 3.32 -17.16
C THR A 46 18.75 4.47 -16.97
N ILE A 47 19.29 5.60 -16.55
CA ILE A 47 18.56 6.86 -16.39
C ILE A 47 19.43 7.96 -16.99
N LEU A 48 18.84 8.74 -17.88
CA LEU A 48 19.42 9.94 -18.45
C LEU A 48 18.64 11.14 -17.94
N SER A 49 19.33 12.14 -17.45
CA SER A 49 18.70 13.39 -17.00
C SER A 49 19.50 14.59 -17.47
N HIS A 50 18.77 15.63 -17.84
CA HIS A 50 19.37 16.90 -18.23
C HIS A 50 18.49 18.08 -17.80
N THR A 51 19.15 19.19 -17.44
CA THR A 51 18.48 20.42 -17.06
C THR A 51 18.92 21.56 -17.97
N TRP A 52 17.95 22.18 -18.66
CA TRP A 52 18.13 23.37 -19.48
C TRP A 52 17.44 24.55 -18.80
N LYS A 53 18.18 25.38 -18.10
CA LYS A 53 17.62 26.50 -17.32
C LYS A 53 16.50 26.02 -16.37
N ASN A 54 15.25 26.28 -16.75
CA ASN A 54 14.07 25.96 -15.95
C ASN A 54 13.38 24.64 -16.35
N LEU A 55 13.86 23.99 -17.42
CA LEU A 55 13.32 22.71 -17.92
C LEU A 55 14.20 21.57 -17.46
N GLU A 56 13.62 20.62 -16.77
CA GLU A 56 14.24 19.37 -16.35
C GLU A 56 13.63 18.22 -17.17
N ALA A 57 14.46 17.39 -17.79
CA ALA A 57 14.01 16.19 -18.48
C ALA A 57 14.76 14.98 -17.95
N GLN A 58 14.04 13.92 -17.66
CA GLN A 58 14.59 12.63 -17.26
C GLN A 58 13.87 11.52 -18.00
N ALA A 59 14.64 10.59 -18.55
CA ALA A 59 14.13 9.36 -19.16
C ALA A 59 14.90 8.17 -18.61
N GLY A 60 14.21 7.10 -18.29
CA GLY A 60 14.80 5.89 -17.78
C GLY A 60 14.13 4.64 -18.33
N VAL A 61 14.88 3.56 -18.38
CA VAL A 61 14.37 2.24 -18.67
C VAL A 61 15.02 1.22 -17.75
N ARG A 62 14.22 0.31 -17.24
CA ARG A 62 14.66 -0.86 -16.47
C ARG A 62 14.16 -2.11 -17.15
N GLY A 63 15.06 -3.04 -17.44
CA GLY A 63 14.75 -4.39 -17.90
C GLY A 63 14.92 -5.38 -16.76
N GLU A 64 13.97 -6.27 -16.57
CA GLU A 64 14.00 -7.30 -15.54
C GLU A 64 13.84 -8.68 -16.14
N HIS A 65 14.64 -9.62 -15.67
CA HIS A 65 14.44 -11.06 -15.84
C HIS A 65 14.08 -11.65 -14.50
N THR A 66 12.85 -12.15 -14.38
CA THR A 66 12.34 -12.82 -13.18
C THR A 66 12.27 -14.32 -13.43
N HIS A 67 12.93 -15.10 -12.56
CA HIS A 67 12.83 -16.54 -12.50
C HIS A 67 12.11 -16.93 -11.20
N THR A 68 11.01 -17.67 -11.32
CA THR A 68 10.18 -18.10 -10.18
C THR A 68 10.04 -19.61 -10.22
N VAL A 69 10.30 -20.26 -9.08
CA VAL A 69 10.05 -21.69 -8.85
C VAL A 69 9.09 -21.82 -7.69
N LEU A 70 8.00 -22.54 -7.89
CA LEU A 70 7.03 -22.92 -6.88
C LEU A 70 6.92 -24.44 -6.89
N ARG A 71 7.05 -25.08 -5.74
CA ARG A 71 6.82 -26.51 -5.53
C ARG A 71 5.86 -26.69 -4.36
N SER A 72 5.03 -27.70 -4.44
CA SER A 72 4.03 -28.01 -3.41
C SER A 72 3.79 -29.49 -3.34
N SER A 73 3.35 -29.97 -2.18
CA SER A 73 2.83 -31.33 -2.02
C SER A 73 1.52 -31.59 -2.79
N VAL A 74 0.84 -30.52 -3.23
CA VAL A 74 -0.37 -30.61 -4.05
C VAL A 74 0.00 -31.03 -5.46
N GLU A 75 -0.52 -32.17 -5.92
CA GLU A 75 -0.24 -32.74 -7.24
C GLU A 75 -0.60 -31.72 -8.36
N GLY A 76 0.31 -31.56 -9.31
CA GLY A 76 0.11 -30.67 -10.46
C GLY A 76 0.23 -29.16 -10.15
N ALA A 77 0.60 -28.79 -8.92
CA ALA A 77 0.73 -27.39 -8.53
C ALA A 77 2.11 -26.79 -8.80
N ASP A 78 3.12 -27.59 -9.09
CA ASP A 78 4.48 -27.10 -9.37
C ASP A 78 4.52 -26.13 -10.55
N ARG A 79 5.19 -25.03 -10.38
CA ARG A 79 5.36 -24.01 -11.42
C ARG A 79 6.79 -23.52 -11.49
N THR A 80 7.30 -23.41 -12.72
CA THR A 80 8.54 -22.69 -13.01
C THR A 80 8.23 -21.66 -14.10
N LYS A 81 8.47 -20.39 -13.81
CA LYS A 81 8.14 -19.27 -14.71
C LYS A 81 9.36 -18.41 -14.92
N ASN A 82 9.58 -18.01 -16.19
CA ASN A 82 10.57 -17.01 -16.59
C ASN A 82 9.84 -15.86 -17.27
N ARG A 83 10.14 -14.62 -16.87
CA ARG A 83 9.56 -13.42 -17.46
C ARG A 83 10.64 -12.41 -17.76
N PHE A 84 10.52 -11.76 -18.93
CA PHE A 84 11.28 -10.58 -19.29
C PHE A 84 10.34 -9.39 -19.38
N GLU A 85 10.64 -8.33 -18.66
CA GLU A 85 9.76 -7.19 -18.48
C GLU A 85 10.53 -5.88 -18.62
N PHE A 86 9.88 -4.85 -19.17
CA PHE A 86 10.46 -3.53 -19.35
C PHE A 86 9.61 -2.47 -18.67
N PHE A 87 10.29 -1.57 -17.94
CA PHE A 87 9.70 -0.51 -17.15
C PHE A 87 10.27 0.85 -17.56
N PRO A 88 9.73 1.46 -18.63
CA PRO A 88 10.09 2.81 -19.02
C PRO A 88 9.53 3.85 -18.06
N SER A 89 10.24 4.98 -17.93
CA SER A 89 9.79 6.16 -17.20
C SER A 89 10.29 7.44 -17.90
N VAL A 90 9.43 8.47 -17.90
CA VAL A 90 9.75 9.80 -18.41
C VAL A 90 9.21 10.84 -17.44
N HIS A 91 10.02 11.85 -17.15
CA HIS A 91 9.64 13.00 -16.33
C HIS A 91 10.08 14.28 -17.01
N LEU A 92 9.17 15.24 -17.13
CA LEU A 92 9.40 16.56 -17.69
C LEU A 92 8.92 17.60 -16.69
N GLY A 93 9.86 18.34 -16.10
CA GLY A 93 9.60 19.36 -15.10
C GLY A 93 9.91 20.75 -15.63
N TYR A 94 9.05 21.73 -15.40
CA TYR A 94 9.31 23.13 -15.69
C TYR A 94 9.06 23.97 -14.45
N THR A 95 10.07 24.76 -14.07
CA THR A 95 10.02 25.69 -12.95
C THR A 95 9.79 27.10 -13.47
N PHE A 96 8.61 27.65 -13.18
CA PHE A 96 8.24 29.02 -13.51
C PHE A 96 8.77 30.00 -12.45
N PRO A 97 8.79 31.32 -12.72
CA PRO A 97 9.02 32.34 -11.69
C PRO A 97 8.06 32.19 -10.51
N ASN A 98 8.43 32.74 -9.35
CA ASN A 98 7.62 32.76 -8.13
C ASN A 98 7.26 31.35 -7.58
N GLU A 99 8.20 30.40 -7.69
CA GLU A 99 8.11 29.05 -7.10
C GLU A 99 6.92 28.20 -7.59
N HIS A 100 6.51 28.40 -8.83
CA HIS A 100 5.56 27.52 -9.50
C HIS A 100 6.32 26.39 -10.22
N ARG A 101 5.88 25.17 -10.10
CA ARG A 101 6.46 24.03 -10.82
C ARG A 101 5.36 23.18 -11.44
N LEU A 102 5.56 22.80 -12.70
CA LEU A 102 4.74 21.83 -13.40
C LEU A 102 5.62 20.61 -13.71
N LEU A 103 5.10 19.41 -13.43
CA LEU A 103 5.79 18.14 -13.68
C LEU A 103 4.82 17.19 -14.38
N ALA A 104 5.16 16.82 -15.61
CA ALA A 104 4.49 15.74 -16.34
C ALA A 104 5.32 14.46 -16.20
N SER A 105 4.67 13.33 -15.93
CA SER A 105 5.36 12.06 -15.81
C SER A 105 4.57 10.89 -16.39
N TYR A 106 5.31 9.94 -16.93
CA TYR A 106 4.83 8.63 -17.29
C TYR A 106 5.73 7.57 -16.64
N SER A 107 5.12 6.52 -16.10
CA SER A 107 5.85 5.36 -15.60
C SER A 107 5.06 4.07 -15.79
N ARG A 108 5.77 3.00 -16.13
CA ARG A 108 5.25 1.63 -16.06
C ARG A 108 5.88 0.92 -14.88
N ARG A 109 5.05 0.21 -14.09
CA ARG A 109 5.46 -0.54 -12.90
C ARG A 109 4.79 -1.91 -12.88
N THR A 110 5.32 -2.83 -12.08
CA THR A 110 4.68 -4.11 -11.78
C THR A 110 4.41 -4.26 -10.29
N THR A 111 3.33 -4.95 -9.97
CA THR A 111 3.05 -5.46 -8.61
C THR A 111 3.05 -6.98 -8.70
N ARG A 112 4.01 -7.62 -8.06
CA ARG A 112 4.08 -9.09 -7.99
C ARG A 112 3.08 -9.60 -6.97
N PRO A 113 2.46 -10.77 -7.23
CA PRO A 113 1.59 -11.39 -6.24
C PRO A 113 2.39 -11.73 -4.98
N GLN A 114 1.76 -11.59 -3.83
CA GLN A 114 2.32 -12.06 -2.57
C GLN A 114 2.30 -13.58 -2.54
N LEU A 115 3.21 -14.19 -1.79
CA LEU A 115 3.40 -15.62 -1.76
C LEU A 115 2.12 -16.39 -1.42
N PHE A 116 1.42 -16.02 -0.36
CA PHE A 116 0.19 -16.67 0.07
C PHE A 116 -0.96 -16.60 -0.96
N TYR A 117 -0.85 -15.69 -2.00
CA TYR A 117 -1.79 -15.72 -3.14
C TYR A 117 -1.53 -16.87 -4.10
N MET A 118 -0.38 -17.55 -3.98
CA MET A 118 0.03 -18.63 -4.87
C MET A 118 -0.01 -20.01 -4.20
N GLU A 119 -0.20 -20.10 -2.89
CA GLU A 119 -0.27 -21.36 -2.15
C GLU A 119 -1.45 -22.22 -2.62
N PRO A 120 -1.21 -23.38 -3.25
CA PRO A 120 -2.25 -24.11 -3.99
C PRO A 120 -3.06 -25.06 -3.09
N TYR A 121 -3.09 -24.84 -1.79
CA TYR A 121 -3.82 -25.66 -0.83
C TYR A 121 -4.81 -24.82 -0.03
N ILE A 122 -5.82 -25.51 0.52
CA ILE A 122 -6.85 -24.86 1.33
C ILE A 122 -6.31 -24.61 2.73
N THR A 123 -6.43 -23.37 3.17
CA THR A 123 -6.21 -22.93 4.55
C THR A 123 -7.53 -22.42 5.14
N TYR A 124 -7.70 -22.50 6.46
CA TYR A 124 -8.90 -22.01 7.12
C TYR A 124 -8.56 -20.80 7.98
N ARG A 125 -9.17 -19.67 7.67
CA ARG A 125 -9.07 -18.47 8.52
C ARG A 125 -9.93 -18.61 9.77
N ASP A 126 -11.09 -19.21 9.62
CA ASP A 126 -12.07 -19.52 10.66
C ASP A 126 -12.99 -20.66 10.19
N PHE A 127 -13.99 -21.05 11.02
CA PHE A 127 -14.93 -22.14 10.70
C PHE A 127 -15.81 -21.90 9.47
N TYR A 128 -15.89 -20.65 8.97
CA TYR A 128 -16.78 -20.26 7.89
C TYR A 128 -16.05 -19.74 6.66
N THR A 129 -14.73 -19.56 6.76
CA THR A 129 -13.91 -18.97 5.70
C THR A 129 -12.69 -19.83 5.44
N ALA A 130 -12.68 -20.45 4.26
CA ALA A 130 -11.52 -21.11 3.69
C ALA A 130 -10.82 -20.19 2.68
N GLU A 131 -9.55 -20.36 2.48
CA GLU A 131 -8.73 -19.63 1.50
C GLU A 131 -7.91 -20.61 0.66
N ILE A 132 -7.72 -20.29 -0.62
CA ILE A 132 -6.84 -21.00 -1.54
C ILE A 132 -6.13 -19.99 -2.43
N GLY A 133 -4.82 -20.13 -2.59
CA GLY A 133 -4.06 -19.37 -3.55
C GLY A 133 -4.20 -19.95 -4.96
N ASN A 134 -3.63 -19.23 -5.92
CA ASN A 134 -3.61 -19.59 -7.33
C ASN A 134 -2.16 -19.59 -7.83
N PRO A 135 -1.53 -20.76 -8.08
CA PRO A 135 -0.15 -20.83 -8.55
C PRO A 135 0.05 -20.21 -9.94
N ASP A 136 -1.03 -20.01 -10.69
CA ASP A 136 -0.99 -19.42 -12.03
C ASP A 136 -1.22 -17.91 -12.06
N ILE A 137 -1.36 -17.27 -10.90
CA ILE A 137 -1.54 -15.83 -10.80
C ILE A 137 -0.36 -15.07 -11.44
N ARG A 138 -0.69 -14.01 -12.18
CA ARG A 138 0.26 -13.17 -12.91
C ARG A 138 0.46 -11.85 -12.17
N PRO A 139 1.63 -11.19 -12.33
CA PRO A 139 1.82 -9.84 -11.84
C PRO A 139 0.85 -8.84 -12.49
N GLU A 140 0.52 -7.80 -11.75
CA GLU A 140 -0.18 -6.63 -12.28
C GLU A 140 0.81 -5.68 -12.96
N TYR A 141 0.41 -5.04 -14.07
CA TYR A 141 1.18 -4.01 -14.76
C TYR A 141 0.41 -2.70 -14.74
N ILE A 142 1.04 -1.66 -14.20
CA ILE A 142 0.43 -0.35 -14.00
C ILE A 142 1.15 0.67 -14.88
N ASN A 143 0.41 1.30 -15.80
CA ASN A 143 0.86 2.49 -16.53
C ASN A 143 0.23 3.71 -15.85
N SER A 144 1.06 4.65 -15.42
CA SER A 144 0.64 5.89 -14.77
C SER A 144 1.05 7.11 -15.58
N PHE A 145 0.11 7.99 -15.84
CA PHE A 145 0.30 9.30 -16.45
C PHE A 145 -0.11 10.33 -15.42
N GLU A 146 0.77 11.27 -15.09
CA GLU A 146 0.53 12.26 -14.06
C GLU A 146 0.98 13.64 -14.51
N LEU A 147 0.17 14.66 -14.18
CA LEU A 147 0.50 16.05 -14.34
C LEU A 147 0.35 16.75 -12.98
N ASN A 148 1.48 17.07 -12.38
CA ASN A 148 1.53 17.69 -11.08
C ASN A 148 1.85 19.18 -11.22
N TYR A 149 1.03 20.03 -10.60
CA TYR A 149 1.32 21.42 -10.37
C TYR A 149 1.59 21.64 -8.89
N ARG A 150 2.67 22.37 -8.58
CA ARG A 150 3.05 22.72 -7.22
C ARG A 150 3.40 24.21 -7.12
N LYS A 151 2.95 24.84 -6.06
CA LYS A 151 3.34 26.18 -5.67
C LYS A 151 3.76 26.20 -4.21
N ASN A 152 4.94 26.79 -3.95
CA ASN A 152 5.37 27.15 -2.60
C ASN A 152 5.16 28.67 -2.42
N PHE A 153 4.82 29.08 -1.21
CA PHE A 153 4.69 30.49 -0.83
C PHE A 153 5.00 30.63 0.67
N GLY A 154 6.21 31.10 0.97
CA GLY A 154 6.78 31.06 2.31
C GLY A 154 6.88 29.63 2.82
N GLU A 155 6.31 29.36 3.99
CA GLU A 155 6.28 28.03 4.60
C GLU A 155 5.11 27.16 4.10
N ASN A 156 4.30 27.68 3.17
CA ASN A 156 3.10 26.99 2.69
C ASN A 156 3.34 26.31 1.33
N THR A 157 2.63 25.22 1.08
CA THR A 157 2.68 24.48 -0.18
C THR A 157 1.28 24.07 -0.60
N VAL A 158 0.98 24.26 -1.89
CA VAL A 158 -0.21 23.70 -2.55
C VAL A 158 0.26 22.85 -3.72
N SER A 159 -0.25 21.64 -3.85
CA SER A 159 0.03 20.74 -4.95
C SER A 159 -1.26 20.10 -5.44
N ALA A 160 -1.43 20.05 -6.75
CA ALA A 160 -2.54 19.36 -7.41
C ALA A 160 -1.97 18.43 -8.49
N THR A 161 -2.42 17.16 -8.50
CA THR A 161 -1.98 16.16 -9.48
C THR A 161 -3.20 15.61 -10.20
N ALA A 162 -3.29 15.86 -11.50
CA ALA A 162 -4.20 15.10 -12.38
C ALA A 162 -3.52 13.80 -12.77
N PHE A 163 -4.25 12.68 -12.70
CA PHE A 163 -3.67 11.37 -13.02
C PHE A 163 -4.63 10.50 -13.82
N HIS A 164 -4.03 9.62 -14.63
CA HIS A 164 -4.69 8.50 -15.27
C HIS A 164 -3.83 7.25 -15.10
N ARG A 165 -4.40 6.21 -14.47
CA ARG A 165 -3.74 4.92 -14.23
C ARG A 165 -4.51 3.81 -14.91
N TYR A 166 -3.81 3.01 -15.70
CA TYR A 166 -4.31 1.77 -16.30
C TYR A 166 -3.56 0.59 -15.72
N ARG A 167 -4.30 -0.36 -15.13
CA ARG A 167 -3.76 -1.60 -14.56
C ARG A 167 -4.25 -2.79 -15.37
N LYS A 168 -3.31 -3.56 -15.88
CA LYS A 168 -3.55 -4.84 -16.56
C LYS A 168 -3.32 -6.00 -15.61
N ASP A 169 -4.00 -7.11 -15.83
CA ASP A 169 -3.92 -8.35 -15.03
C ASP A 169 -4.21 -8.10 -13.53
N LYS A 170 -5.21 -7.23 -13.23
CA LYS A 170 -5.59 -6.88 -11.88
C LYS A 170 -5.85 -8.12 -11.03
N ILE A 171 -5.17 -8.19 -9.89
CA ILE A 171 -5.38 -9.24 -8.89
C ILE A 171 -6.50 -8.81 -7.95
N GLU A 172 -7.47 -9.68 -7.77
CA GLU A 172 -8.59 -9.47 -6.84
C GLU A 172 -8.93 -10.76 -6.12
N ARG A 173 -9.35 -10.63 -4.86
CA ARG A 173 -9.90 -11.73 -4.08
C ARG A 173 -11.34 -11.97 -4.53
N LEU A 174 -11.60 -13.20 -4.96
CA LEU A 174 -12.95 -13.66 -5.29
C LEU A 174 -13.46 -14.57 -4.18
N ARG A 175 -14.68 -14.35 -3.75
CA ARG A 175 -15.38 -15.15 -2.76
C ARG A 175 -16.50 -15.94 -3.41
N VAL A 176 -16.49 -17.26 -3.17
CA VAL A 176 -17.48 -18.19 -3.71
C VAL A 176 -18.00 -19.12 -2.61
N PRO A 177 -19.20 -19.72 -2.76
CA PRO A 177 -19.63 -20.82 -1.91
C PRO A 177 -18.68 -22.02 -2.05
N TYR A 178 -18.33 -22.67 -0.94
CA TYR A 178 -17.46 -23.84 -0.95
C TYR A 178 -18.15 -25.09 -0.39
N SER A 179 -18.70 -25.00 0.79
CA SER A 179 -19.49 -26.07 1.41
C SER A 179 -20.60 -25.45 2.28
N ALA A 180 -21.45 -26.28 2.90
CA ALA A 180 -22.55 -25.78 3.71
C ALA A 180 -22.07 -24.81 4.80
N GLY A 181 -22.39 -23.53 4.67
CA GLY A 181 -22.02 -22.46 5.58
C GLY A 181 -20.57 -21.98 5.48
N VAL A 182 -19.77 -22.48 4.53
CA VAL A 182 -18.36 -22.09 4.34
C VAL A 182 -18.18 -21.41 2.99
N THR A 183 -17.48 -20.28 2.98
CA THR A 183 -17.04 -19.56 1.78
C THR A 183 -15.58 -19.84 1.49
N LEU A 184 -15.19 -19.88 0.22
CA LEU A 184 -13.82 -19.97 -0.25
C LEU A 184 -13.38 -18.63 -0.84
N ASP A 185 -12.33 -18.07 -0.29
CA ASP A 185 -11.62 -16.92 -0.84
C ASP A 185 -10.47 -17.41 -1.72
N SER A 186 -10.42 -16.98 -2.98
CA SER A 186 -9.34 -17.29 -3.91
C SER A 186 -8.82 -16.02 -4.56
N MET A 187 -7.58 -16.04 -5.07
CA MET A 187 -6.99 -14.93 -5.81
C MET A 187 -7.01 -15.19 -7.30
N ALA A 188 -7.42 -14.19 -8.06
CA ALA A 188 -7.47 -14.29 -9.52
C ALA A 188 -7.07 -12.98 -10.20
N ASN A 189 -6.53 -13.10 -11.42
CA ASN A 189 -6.37 -11.95 -12.31
C ASN A 189 -7.72 -11.71 -12.99
N VAL A 190 -8.50 -10.75 -12.50
CA VAL A 190 -9.88 -10.51 -12.95
C VAL A 190 -9.99 -9.75 -14.26
N GLY A 191 -8.92 -9.12 -14.74
CA GLY A 191 -8.92 -8.35 -15.98
C GLY A 191 -8.13 -7.04 -15.82
N HIS A 192 -8.76 -5.90 -16.05
CA HIS A 192 -8.10 -4.61 -15.99
C HIS A 192 -8.94 -3.53 -15.31
N ASP A 193 -8.28 -2.51 -14.79
CA ASP A 193 -8.95 -1.33 -14.24
C ASP A 193 -8.34 -0.01 -14.73
N TYR A 194 -9.14 1.04 -14.57
CA TYR A 194 -8.77 2.43 -14.82
C TYR A 194 -9.10 3.28 -13.61
N SER A 195 -8.20 4.20 -13.29
CA SER A 195 -8.42 5.24 -12.30
C SER A 195 -8.03 6.60 -12.90
N THR A 196 -8.97 7.52 -12.98
CA THR A 196 -8.72 8.86 -13.53
C THR A 196 -9.26 9.91 -12.58
N GLY A 197 -8.40 10.82 -12.14
CA GLY A 197 -8.83 11.79 -11.13
C GLY A 197 -7.81 12.86 -10.80
N ILE A 198 -8.04 13.49 -9.65
CA ILE A 198 -7.23 14.59 -9.12
C ILE A 198 -6.89 14.28 -7.65
N GLU A 199 -5.62 14.45 -7.31
CA GLU A 199 -5.11 14.47 -5.95
C GLU A 199 -4.75 15.92 -5.57
N LEU A 200 -5.18 16.38 -4.40
CA LEU A 200 -4.88 17.69 -3.85
C LEU A 200 -4.13 17.53 -2.53
N SER A 201 -3.03 18.27 -2.38
CA SER A 201 -2.28 18.36 -1.13
C SER A 201 -2.04 19.81 -0.78
N VAL A 202 -2.48 20.21 0.40
CA VAL A 202 -2.37 21.59 0.91
C VAL A 202 -1.72 21.54 2.28
N SER A 203 -0.56 22.18 2.43
CA SER A 203 0.14 22.32 3.71
C SER A 203 0.27 23.80 4.04
N LEU A 204 -0.34 24.22 5.13
CA LEU A 204 -0.40 25.63 5.55
C LEU A 204 0.10 25.81 6.97
N HIS A 205 0.70 26.97 7.21
CA HIS A 205 1.08 27.53 8.51
C HIS A 205 0.31 28.83 8.73
N PRO A 206 -1.02 28.77 9.03
CA PRO A 206 -1.84 29.97 9.14
C PRO A 206 -1.31 30.94 10.20
N VAL A 207 -0.77 30.37 11.27
CA VAL A 207 -0.07 31.10 12.36
C VAL A 207 1.10 30.25 12.87
N ARG A 208 2.07 30.85 13.54
CA ARG A 208 3.32 30.20 14.00
C ARG A 208 3.13 28.96 14.86
N TRP A 209 2.00 28.83 15.50
CA TRP A 209 1.70 27.70 16.41
C TRP A 209 0.76 26.68 15.80
N TRP A 210 0.24 26.89 14.57
CA TRP A 210 -0.70 25.97 13.92
C TRP A 210 -0.21 25.57 12.54
N ASN A 211 0.00 24.27 12.36
CA ASN A 211 0.30 23.66 11.07
C ASN A 211 -0.90 22.78 10.68
N THR A 212 -1.38 22.93 9.47
CA THR A 212 -2.47 22.09 8.95
C THR A 212 -2.09 21.53 7.60
N THR A 213 -2.41 20.24 7.39
CA THR A 213 -2.24 19.55 6.12
C THR A 213 -3.54 18.87 5.75
N VAL A 214 -4.02 19.15 4.54
CA VAL A 214 -5.18 18.49 3.95
C VAL A 214 -4.71 17.76 2.70
N ASN A 215 -4.94 16.46 2.65
CA ASN A 215 -4.77 15.63 1.46
C ASN A 215 -6.14 15.08 1.08
N GLY A 216 -6.46 15.17 -0.19
CA GLY A 216 -7.71 14.61 -0.70
C GLY A 216 -7.52 14.14 -2.11
N ASN A 217 -8.28 13.12 -2.49
CA ASN A 217 -8.37 12.70 -3.86
C ASN A 217 -9.82 12.47 -4.27
N VAL A 218 -10.09 12.62 -5.54
CA VAL A 218 -11.33 12.24 -6.19
C VAL A 218 -11.01 11.64 -7.54
N TYR A 219 -11.54 10.44 -7.80
CA TYR A 219 -11.28 9.76 -9.06
C TYR A 219 -12.44 8.88 -9.49
N HIS A 220 -12.63 8.79 -10.79
CA HIS A 220 -13.49 7.79 -11.40
C HIS A 220 -12.71 6.49 -11.52
N TYR A 221 -13.26 5.42 -10.93
CA TYR A 221 -12.73 4.07 -10.97
C TYR A 221 -13.63 3.19 -11.83
N LYS A 222 -13.03 2.38 -12.68
CA LYS A 222 -13.73 1.42 -13.53
C LYS A 222 -12.92 0.13 -13.58
N VAL A 223 -13.55 -1.00 -13.22
CA VAL A 223 -12.95 -2.34 -13.31
C VAL A 223 -13.76 -3.21 -14.24
N LYS A 224 -13.06 -3.94 -15.12
CA LYS A 224 -13.64 -4.94 -15.99
C LYS A 224 -13.21 -6.33 -15.54
N ASN A 225 -14.20 -7.14 -15.17
CA ASN A 225 -14.00 -8.55 -14.85
C ASN A 225 -14.17 -9.38 -16.13
N GLU A 226 -13.08 -9.89 -16.67
CA GLU A 226 -13.03 -10.71 -17.88
C GLU A 226 -13.29 -12.20 -17.60
N GLN A 227 -13.26 -12.62 -16.33
CA GLN A 227 -13.57 -13.99 -15.92
C GLN A 227 -15.06 -14.23 -15.70
N ALA A 228 -15.85 -13.19 -15.49
CA ALA A 228 -17.28 -13.31 -15.38
C ALA A 228 -17.91 -13.68 -16.75
N ALA A 229 -18.91 -14.55 -16.76
CA ALA A 229 -19.64 -14.91 -17.97
C ALA A 229 -20.19 -13.66 -18.66
N GLY A 230 -19.78 -13.42 -19.91
CA GLY A 230 -20.13 -12.23 -20.68
C GLY A 230 -19.34 -10.96 -20.34
N GLY A 231 -18.41 -11.03 -19.41
CA GLY A 231 -17.66 -9.89 -18.90
C GLY A 231 -18.52 -8.92 -18.08
N ASN A 232 -18.07 -8.49 -16.94
CA ASN A 232 -18.79 -7.50 -16.12
C ASN A 232 -17.93 -6.26 -15.95
N THR A 233 -18.55 -5.09 -16.01
CA THR A 233 -17.89 -3.80 -15.78
C THR A 233 -18.57 -3.08 -14.63
N THR A 234 -17.81 -2.73 -13.61
CA THR A 234 -18.29 -1.98 -12.46
C THR A 234 -17.53 -0.68 -12.38
N SER A 235 -18.20 0.41 -11.99
CA SER A 235 -17.56 1.71 -11.81
C SER A 235 -18.08 2.45 -10.59
N SER A 236 -17.25 3.33 -10.06
CA SER A 236 -17.61 4.23 -8.96
C SER A 236 -16.80 5.52 -9.04
N THR A 237 -17.31 6.55 -8.39
CA THR A 237 -16.51 7.74 -8.07
C THR A 237 -16.02 7.59 -6.62
N ASN A 238 -14.73 7.44 -6.48
CA ASN A 238 -14.07 7.27 -5.19
C ASN A 238 -13.49 8.61 -4.74
N TYR A 239 -13.54 8.88 -3.47
CA TYR A 239 -12.96 10.08 -2.88
C TYR A 239 -12.58 9.83 -1.44
N ASP A 240 -11.48 10.45 -0.99
CA ASP A 240 -11.06 10.44 0.39
C ASP A 240 -10.41 11.76 0.78
N ILE A 241 -10.47 12.07 2.07
CA ILE A 241 -9.88 13.26 2.67
C ILE A 241 -9.16 12.83 3.94
N LEU A 242 -7.91 13.26 4.07
CA LEU A 242 -7.11 13.16 5.28
C LEU A 242 -6.75 14.57 5.73
N TRP A 243 -7.09 14.91 6.95
CA TRP A 243 -6.83 16.21 7.54
C TRP A 243 -6.03 16.08 8.83
N ASN A 244 -4.85 16.66 8.85
CA ASN A 244 -3.94 16.66 9.98
C ASN A 244 -3.73 18.08 10.50
N ASN A 245 -3.83 18.27 11.81
CA ASN A 245 -3.54 19.52 12.48
C ASN A 245 -2.55 19.31 13.60
N LEU A 246 -1.59 20.21 13.69
CA LEU A 246 -0.60 20.23 14.76
C LEU A 246 -0.60 21.63 15.39
N PHE A 247 -0.97 21.69 16.66
CA PHE A 247 -0.96 22.91 17.45
C PHE A 247 0.22 22.89 18.44
N ASN A 248 1.17 23.80 18.28
CA ASN A 248 2.34 23.94 19.13
C ASN A 248 2.02 25.02 20.19
N LEU A 249 1.53 24.62 21.36
CA LEU A 249 1.12 25.51 22.44
C LEU A 249 2.32 25.79 23.36
N GLY A 250 3.03 26.87 23.03
CA GLY A 250 4.28 27.21 23.72
C GLY A 250 5.43 26.24 23.42
N LYS A 251 6.33 26.07 24.41
CA LYS A 251 7.60 25.32 24.22
C LYS A 251 7.49 23.79 24.46
N TYR A 252 6.43 23.35 25.14
CA TYR A 252 6.38 22.03 25.75
C TYR A 252 5.13 21.23 25.41
N THR A 253 4.07 21.88 24.92
CA THR A 253 2.79 21.25 24.66
C THR A 253 2.51 21.20 23.16
N ARG A 254 2.11 20.02 22.67
CA ARG A 254 1.60 19.83 21.31
C ARG A 254 0.28 19.10 21.36
N ILE A 255 -0.68 19.58 20.57
CA ILE A 255 -1.94 18.89 20.34
C ILE A 255 -1.99 18.53 18.86
N GLN A 256 -2.28 17.29 18.58
CA GLN A 256 -2.53 16.78 17.24
C GLN A 256 -3.99 16.38 17.11
N LEU A 257 -4.63 16.78 16.02
CA LEU A 257 -5.98 16.43 15.65
C LEU A 257 -5.99 15.92 14.22
N ASP A 258 -6.34 14.66 14.04
CA ASP A 258 -6.39 14.00 12.74
C ASP A 258 -7.82 13.60 12.42
N GLY A 259 -8.24 13.83 11.18
CA GLY A 259 -9.52 13.38 10.65
C GLY A 259 -9.31 12.64 9.33
N SER A 260 -10.04 11.56 9.13
CA SER A 260 -10.07 10.80 7.87
C SER A 260 -11.50 10.49 7.47
N PHE A 261 -11.80 10.72 6.21
CA PHE A 261 -13.03 10.29 5.56
C PHE A 261 -12.68 9.50 4.31
N VAL A 262 -13.27 8.33 4.16
CA VAL A 262 -13.13 7.47 2.97
C VAL A 262 -14.52 7.26 2.39
N GLY A 263 -14.70 7.64 1.15
CA GLY A 263 -15.94 7.45 0.40
C GLY A 263 -16.21 5.98 0.07
N PRO A 264 -17.40 5.68 -0.48
CA PRO A 264 -17.73 4.34 -0.91
C PRO A 264 -16.87 3.92 -2.10
N SER A 265 -16.61 2.62 -2.24
CA SER A 265 -15.87 2.05 -3.36
C SER A 265 -16.50 0.76 -3.84
N VAL A 266 -16.16 0.35 -5.08
CA VAL A 266 -16.63 -0.89 -5.67
C VAL A 266 -15.48 -1.85 -5.96
N THR A 267 -15.79 -3.14 -5.93
CA THR A 267 -14.96 -4.25 -6.40
C THR A 267 -15.70 -4.97 -7.52
N THR A 268 -15.12 -6.03 -8.09
CA THR A 268 -15.80 -6.84 -9.11
C THR A 268 -17.01 -7.61 -8.57
N GLN A 269 -17.08 -7.87 -7.27
CA GLN A 269 -18.13 -8.66 -6.63
C GLN A 269 -19.04 -7.85 -5.69
N GLY A 270 -18.73 -6.57 -5.39
CA GLY A 270 -19.50 -5.84 -4.40
C GLY A 270 -19.06 -4.40 -4.18
N ARG A 271 -19.42 -3.87 -3.02
CA ARG A 271 -19.12 -2.51 -2.63
C ARG A 271 -18.69 -2.40 -1.16
N THR A 272 -17.97 -1.33 -0.86
CA THR A 272 -17.63 -0.93 0.51
C THR A 272 -18.31 0.40 0.80
N ASP A 273 -18.94 0.51 1.96
CA ASP A 273 -19.59 1.75 2.40
C ASP A 273 -18.55 2.79 2.85
N ALA A 274 -18.96 4.06 2.84
CA ALA A 274 -18.15 5.14 3.37
C ALA A 274 -17.96 5.02 4.89
N TYR A 275 -16.79 5.45 5.38
CA TYR A 275 -16.53 5.56 6.81
C TYR A 275 -15.61 6.75 7.11
N TRP A 276 -15.60 7.18 8.37
CA TRP A 276 -14.72 8.24 8.83
C TRP A 276 -14.30 8.01 10.28
N TYR A 277 -13.24 8.67 10.68
CA TYR A 277 -12.80 8.68 12.08
C TYR A 277 -12.00 9.94 12.39
N ALA A 278 -11.89 10.26 13.68
CA ALA A 278 -11.02 11.32 14.16
C ALA A 278 -10.22 10.86 15.39
N ASN A 279 -8.97 11.33 15.45
CA ASN A 279 -8.05 11.05 16.53
C ASN A 279 -7.57 12.35 17.16
N VAL A 280 -7.28 12.30 18.46
CA VAL A 280 -6.66 13.40 19.20
C VAL A 280 -5.46 12.87 19.97
N ALA A 281 -4.36 13.59 19.94
CA ALA A 281 -3.22 13.30 20.80
C ALA A 281 -2.71 14.58 21.45
N VAL A 282 -2.39 14.49 22.75
CA VAL A 282 -1.76 15.55 23.52
C VAL A 282 -0.39 15.07 23.97
N ARG A 283 0.63 15.79 23.57
CA ARG A 283 2.01 15.55 23.96
C ARG A 283 2.51 16.67 24.85
N GLN A 284 2.97 16.32 26.06
CA GLN A 284 3.51 17.22 27.02
C GLN A 284 4.96 16.84 27.37
N GLN A 285 5.88 17.82 27.27
CA GLN A 285 7.25 17.68 27.74
C GLN A 285 7.36 18.24 29.18
N LEU A 286 7.94 17.45 30.06
CA LEU A 286 8.12 17.72 31.49
C LEU A 286 9.59 17.57 31.88
N CYS A 287 9.95 17.98 33.11
CA CYS A 287 11.29 17.79 33.67
C CYS A 287 12.40 18.31 32.74
N ASN A 288 12.32 19.56 32.28
CA ASN A 288 13.25 20.15 31.33
C ASN A 288 13.47 19.30 30.06
N ARG A 289 12.36 18.77 29.49
CA ARG A 289 12.29 17.89 28.31
C ARG A 289 12.85 16.49 28.53
N LYS A 290 13.19 16.09 29.76
CA LYS A 290 13.64 14.73 30.06
C LYS A 290 12.49 13.71 30.03
N LEU A 291 11.30 14.11 30.41
CA LEU A 291 10.09 13.29 30.37
C LEU A 291 9.15 13.81 29.27
N THR A 292 8.71 12.94 28.39
CA THR A 292 7.66 13.19 27.42
C THR A 292 6.48 12.28 27.76
N ALA A 293 5.31 12.87 28.02
CA ALA A 293 4.05 12.16 28.15
C ALA A 293 3.21 12.41 26.88
N THR A 294 2.69 11.37 26.27
CA THR A 294 1.76 11.46 25.14
C THR A 294 0.48 10.67 25.49
N LEU A 295 -0.65 11.36 25.52
CA LEU A 295 -1.96 10.77 25.65
C LEU A 295 -2.67 10.84 24.31
N ALA A 296 -3.02 9.68 23.75
CA ALA A 296 -3.68 9.56 22.45
C ALA A 296 -5.04 8.86 22.59
N PHE A 297 -6.03 9.42 21.90
CA PHE A 297 -7.38 8.89 21.76
C PHE A 297 -7.62 8.61 20.27
N ARG A 298 -7.90 7.36 19.92
CA ARG A 298 -8.23 6.95 18.56
C ARG A 298 -9.73 6.76 18.40
N ASP A 299 -10.23 7.21 17.25
CA ASP A 299 -11.64 7.16 16.86
C ASP A 299 -12.57 7.64 17.98
N ILE A 300 -12.37 8.92 18.39
CA ILE A 300 -13.08 9.55 19.52
C ILE A 300 -14.60 9.52 19.38
N PHE A 301 -15.11 9.43 18.14
CA PHE A 301 -16.55 9.38 17.84
C PHE A 301 -17.08 7.96 17.61
N ARG A 302 -16.24 6.93 17.66
CA ARG A 302 -16.60 5.52 17.37
C ARG A 302 -17.25 5.35 16.00
N SER A 303 -16.75 6.08 15.01
CA SER A 303 -17.33 6.18 13.67
C SER A 303 -16.64 5.28 12.65
N ALA A 304 -15.44 4.74 12.95
CA ALA A 304 -14.71 3.82 12.09
C ALA A 304 -15.42 2.46 11.97
N LYS A 305 -16.41 2.38 11.08
CA LYS A 305 -17.17 1.16 10.79
C LYS A 305 -16.91 0.76 9.36
N TYR A 306 -16.19 -0.31 9.14
CA TYR A 306 -15.98 -0.88 7.82
C TYR A 306 -17.12 -1.85 7.48
N ILE A 307 -17.81 -1.61 6.38
CA ILE A 307 -18.90 -2.46 5.89
C ILE A 307 -18.61 -2.81 4.44
N SER A 308 -18.55 -4.09 4.13
CA SER A 308 -18.39 -4.61 2.78
C SER A 308 -19.56 -5.55 2.47
N ASP A 309 -20.26 -5.30 1.36
CA ASP A 309 -21.39 -6.10 0.86
C ASP A 309 -20.96 -6.71 -0.48
N ILE A 310 -20.74 -8.02 -0.49
CA ILE A 310 -20.44 -8.83 -1.67
C ILE A 310 -21.74 -9.49 -2.10
N GLN A 311 -22.10 -9.34 -3.38
CA GLN A 311 -23.28 -9.96 -3.97
C GLN A 311 -22.96 -10.53 -5.35
N THR A 312 -23.04 -11.84 -5.46
CA THR A 312 -22.93 -12.61 -6.71
C THR A 312 -24.25 -13.35 -6.97
N ALA A 313 -24.32 -14.13 -8.05
CA ALA A 313 -25.51 -14.95 -8.34
C ALA A 313 -25.80 -15.96 -7.21
N ASP A 314 -24.74 -16.53 -6.61
CA ASP A 314 -24.84 -17.68 -5.68
C ASP A 314 -24.45 -17.33 -4.24
N LEU A 315 -23.99 -16.10 -3.98
CA LEU A 315 -23.50 -15.68 -2.66
C LEU A 315 -23.90 -14.25 -2.34
N ARG A 316 -24.39 -14.06 -1.11
CA ARG A 316 -24.40 -12.75 -0.46
C ARG A 316 -23.61 -12.79 0.84
N SER A 317 -22.60 -11.95 0.95
CA SER A 317 -21.75 -11.86 2.15
C SER A 317 -21.67 -10.41 2.62
N LEU A 318 -22.15 -10.16 3.85
CA LEU A 318 -22.07 -8.85 4.51
C LEU A 318 -21.06 -8.90 5.64
N THR A 319 -19.94 -8.23 5.44
CA THR A 319 -18.89 -8.12 6.46
C THR A 319 -18.99 -6.79 7.16
N ARG A 320 -19.07 -6.80 8.49
CA ARG A 320 -19.05 -5.61 9.34
C ARG A 320 -17.91 -5.70 10.33
N ILE A 321 -16.95 -4.79 10.22
CA ILE A 321 -15.84 -4.67 11.17
C ILE A 321 -16.06 -3.38 11.96
N LYS A 322 -16.25 -3.52 13.26
CA LYS A 322 -16.38 -2.40 14.19
C LYS A 322 -15.26 -2.50 15.22
N PRO A 323 -14.23 -1.68 15.13
CA PRO A 323 -13.16 -1.64 16.12
C PRO A 323 -13.71 -1.36 17.54
N LYS A 324 -13.05 -1.91 18.56
CA LYS A 324 -13.37 -1.62 19.96
C LYS A 324 -12.76 -0.27 20.36
N TYR A 325 -13.38 0.83 19.94
CA TYR A 325 -12.91 2.19 20.24
C TYR A 325 -13.84 2.90 21.22
N PRO A 326 -13.41 4.01 21.85
CA PRO A 326 -12.12 4.66 21.71
C PRO A 326 -10.99 3.86 22.34
N GLN A 327 -9.84 3.83 21.66
CA GLN A 327 -8.62 3.31 22.24
C GLN A 327 -7.82 4.46 22.86
N ILE A 328 -7.52 4.34 24.15
CA ILE A 328 -6.73 5.33 24.88
C ILE A 328 -5.34 4.75 25.11
N THR A 329 -4.32 5.48 24.71
CA THR A 329 -2.91 5.10 24.89
C THR A 329 -2.16 6.19 25.62
N LEU A 330 -1.53 5.85 26.73
CA LEU A 330 -0.56 6.71 27.42
C LEU A 330 0.84 6.20 27.16
N THR A 331 1.68 7.05 26.57
CA THR A 331 3.10 6.77 26.35
C THR A 331 3.94 7.70 27.20
N LEU A 332 4.81 7.14 28.02
CA LEU A 332 5.81 7.88 28.78
C LEU A 332 7.20 7.56 28.24
N SER A 333 7.95 8.57 27.86
CA SER A 333 9.32 8.45 27.36
C SER A 333 10.27 9.28 28.21
N TRP A 334 11.28 8.63 28.80
CA TRP A 334 12.29 9.29 29.62
C TRP A 334 13.63 9.29 28.90
N THR A 335 14.23 10.45 28.74
CA THR A 335 15.57 10.61 28.15
C THR A 335 16.60 10.71 29.25
N PHE A 336 17.38 9.64 29.45
CA PHE A 336 18.41 9.57 30.48
C PHE A 336 19.69 10.34 30.14
N ASN A 337 20.02 10.42 28.84
CA ASN A 337 21.22 11.07 28.36
C ASN A 337 20.98 11.85 27.08
N SER A 338 21.57 13.04 26.96
CA SER A 338 21.56 13.86 25.76
C SER A 338 22.86 13.66 24.93
N PHE A 339 23.24 12.40 24.71
CA PHE A 339 24.38 12.10 23.85
C PHE A 339 24.04 12.55 22.42
N LYS A 340 24.59 13.70 22.04
CA LYS A 340 24.65 14.10 20.63
C LYS A 340 25.80 13.30 20.04
N ALA A 341 25.54 12.23 19.32
CA ALA A 341 26.53 11.68 18.41
C ALA A 341 27.04 12.87 17.58
N LYS A 342 28.30 13.22 17.73
CA LYS A 342 28.97 14.14 16.80
C LYS A 342 28.74 13.49 15.44
N SER A 343 28.12 14.22 14.50
CA SER A 343 28.09 13.81 13.10
C SER A 343 29.54 13.85 12.61
N THR A 344 30.26 12.79 12.87
CA THR A 344 31.62 12.62 12.40
C THR A 344 31.52 12.09 10.98
N GLN A 345 31.84 12.98 10.02
CA GLN A 345 32.49 12.57 8.78
C GLN A 345 31.71 11.64 7.81
N ALA A 346 30.45 11.88 7.54
CA ALA A 346 29.84 11.32 6.32
C ALA A 346 29.94 12.29 5.12
N LYS A 347 30.63 13.43 5.27
CA LYS A 347 30.81 14.42 4.16
C LYS A 347 32.16 14.34 3.47
N GLU A 348 33.18 13.78 4.09
CA GLU A 348 34.52 13.68 3.47
C GLU A 348 34.70 12.45 2.59
N ASP A 349 34.10 11.30 2.95
CA ASP A 349 34.23 10.08 2.13
C ASP A 349 33.46 10.10 0.79
N ARG A 350 32.55 11.06 0.58
CA ARG A 350 31.87 11.19 -0.72
C ARG A 350 32.60 12.06 -1.74
N SER A 351 33.48 12.96 -1.30
CA SER A 351 34.30 13.76 -2.22
C SER A 351 35.52 13.00 -2.72
N GLU A 352 36.12 12.15 -1.92
CA GLU A 352 37.30 11.37 -2.31
C GLU A 352 36.95 10.17 -3.22
N MET A 353 35.73 9.63 -3.14
CA MET A 353 35.30 8.54 -4.02
C MET A 353 34.99 8.99 -5.46
N PHE A 354 34.87 10.30 -5.71
CA PHE A 354 34.64 10.85 -7.05
C PHE A 354 35.89 11.50 -7.68
N GLU A 355 36.99 11.72 -6.96
CA GLU A 355 38.25 12.19 -7.54
C GLU A 355 39.17 11.06 -8.04
N GLY A 356 38.90 9.80 -7.69
CA GLY A 356 39.68 8.62 -8.14
C GLY A 356 39.34 8.09 -9.54
N ILE A 357 38.44 8.72 -10.31
CA ILE A 357 38.07 8.31 -11.68
C ILE A 357 38.42 9.41 -12.68
N LYS A 358 39.63 9.93 -12.59
CA LYS A 358 40.27 10.69 -13.67
C LYS A 358 41.71 10.22 -13.82
N HIS A 359 41.85 9.10 -14.47
CA HIS A 359 43.04 8.77 -15.30
C HIS A 359 42.67 7.61 -16.21
#